data_fd272fb3161379b5b5dd4161b031f97d
#
_entry.id   fd272fb3161379b5b5dd4161b031f97d
#
_cell.length_a   1.000
_cell.length_b   1.000
_cell.length_c   1.000
_cell.angle_alpha   90.00
_cell.angle_beta   90.00
_cell.angle_gamma   90.00
#
_symmetry.space_group_name_H-M   'P 1'
#
loop_
_entity.id
_entity.type
_entity.pdbx_description
1 polymer ?
#
loop_
_entity_poly.entity_id
_entity_poly.type
_entity_poly.pdbx_seq_one_letter_code
_entity_poly.pdbx_strand_id
1 'polypeptide(L)'
;IGYISEVKSLLSELVQYNISPEELGRYIASGRLSDTLSDKLKDVLVLYEAFEKFMQDKYITAEEILNVLSNVAEESAILRNSVIAFDEFTGFTPIQNQLIKKLFVISKKIYVTLTIDCREDIFKSRGMQELFDMPKRTVKSLTEMAAFYGIEVEEPIILDKNYRLAENEELSFMEQQLF
;
A
#
# COMPACT_ATOMS: atom_id res chain seq x y z
N ILE A 1 25.08 9.94 -12.21
CA ILE A 1 24.16 8.78 -12.24
C ILE A 1 23.35 8.75 -10.94
N GLY A 2 23.94 8.95 -9.74
CA GLY A 2 23.23 8.89 -8.45
C GLY A 2 22.09 9.89 -8.33
N TYR A 3 22.31 11.16 -8.67
CA TYR A 3 21.30 12.22 -8.52
C TYR A 3 20.02 11.95 -9.34
N ILE A 4 20.17 11.49 -10.60
CA ILE A 4 19.00 11.16 -11.45
C ILE A 4 18.21 9.99 -10.85
N SER A 5 18.90 8.98 -10.31
CA SER A 5 18.24 7.85 -9.65
C SER A 5 17.46 8.28 -8.41
N GLU A 6 18.00 9.18 -7.61
CA GLU A 6 17.34 9.70 -6.41
C GLU A 6 16.09 10.54 -6.77
N VAL A 7 16.20 11.42 -7.77
CA VAL A 7 15.05 12.20 -8.26
C VAL A 7 13.97 11.27 -8.79
N LYS A 8 14.33 10.26 -9.59
CA LYS A 8 13.37 9.26 -10.07
C LYS A 8 12.67 8.55 -8.92
N SER A 9 13.42 8.06 -7.91
CA SER A 9 12.84 7.42 -6.73
C SER A 9 11.86 8.33 -6.01
N LEU A 10 12.24 9.59 -5.80
CA LEU A 10 11.40 10.57 -5.13
C LEU A 10 10.10 10.84 -5.91
N LEU A 11 10.17 11.01 -7.23
CA LEU A 11 8.97 11.18 -8.06
C LEU A 11 8.07 9.96 -8.01
N SER A 12 8.65 8.74 -8.10
CA SER A 12 7.88 7.49 -7.93
C SER A 12 7.20 7.41 -6.57
N GLU A 13 7.87 7.82 -5.49
CA GLU A 13 7.27 7.88 -4.16
C GLU A 13 6.09 8.87 -4.10
N LEU A 14 6.25 10.07 -4.63
CA LEU A 14 5.17 11.06 -4.66
C LEU A 14 3.93 10.51 -5.37
N VAL A 15 4.11 9.84 -6.51
CA VAL A 15 3.02 9.19 -7.25
C VAL A 15 2.40 8.05 -6.43
N GLN A 16 3.21 7.16 -5.82
CA GLN A 16 2.72 6.05 -5.01
C GLN A 16 1.92 6.50 -3.79
N TYR A 17 2.31 7.63 -3.20
CA TYR A 17 1.57 8.25 -2.10
C TYR A 17 0.43 9.14 -2.56
N ASN A 18 0.18 9.20 -3.88
CA ASN A 18 -0.87 10.00 -4.51
C ASN A 18 -0.77 11.50 -4.15
N ILE A 19 0.46 12.01 -4.09
CA ILE A 19 0.74 13.42 -3.84
C ILE A 19 0.89 14.11 -5.19
N SER A 20 -0.07 14.94 -5.57
CA SER A 20 0.02 15.71 -6.81
C SER A 20 0.97 16.91 -6.69
N PRO A 21 1.46 17.48 -7.81
CA PRO A 21 2.22 18.73 -7.79
C PRO A 21 1.50 19.86 -7.04
N GLU A 22 0.17 19.97 -7.19
CA GLU A 22 -0.62 21.00 -6.50
C GLU A 22 -0.66 20.77 -4.98
N GLU A 23 -0.70 19.51 -4.54
CA GLU A 23 -0.65 19.17 -3.11
C GLU A 23 0.72 19.47 -2.53
N LEU A 24 1.79 19.10 -3.26
CA LEU A 24 3.15 19.43 -2.88
C LEU A 24 3.34 20.94 -2.79
N GLY A 25 2.85 21.71 -3.77
CA GLY A 25 2.89 23.17 -3.77
C GLY A 25 2.16 23.78 -2.58
N ARG A 26 0.98 23.27 -2.24
CA ARG A 26 0.22 23.69 -1.03
C ARG A 26 0.98 23.38 0.26
N TYR A 27 1.64 22.24 0.33
CA TYR A 27 2.44 21.87 1.50
C TYR A 27 3.65 22.80 1.66
N ILE A 28 4.37 23.12 0.59
CA ILE A 28 5.48 24.09 0.59
C ILE A 28 4.99 25.46 1.07
N ALA A 29 3.85 25.92 0.57
CA ALA A 29 3.27 27.22 0.93
C ALA A 29 2.74 27.27 2.37
N SER A 30 2.60 26.17 3.08
CA SER A 30 2.05 26.11 4.45
C SER A 30 2.92 26.77 5.52
N GLY A 31 4.18 27.09 5.20
CA GLY A 31 5.14 27.71 6.12
C GLY A 31 5.61 26.83 7.29
N ARG A 32 5.34 25.53 7.23
CA ARG A 32 5.71 24.56 8.29
C ARG A 32 7.10 23.95 8.12
N LEU A 33 7.79 24.31 7.04
CA LEU A 33 9.08 23.75 6.64
C LEU A 33 10.22 24.69 7.02
N SER A 34 11.41 24.15 7.25
CA SER A 34 12.62 24.97 7.27
C SER A 34 12.91 25.55 5.89
N ASP A 35 13.57 26.70 5.84
CA ASP A 35 13.92 27.39 4.57
C ASP A 35 14.66 26.45 3.61
N THR A 36 15.66 25.72 4.10
CA THR A 36 16.44 24.78 3.30
C THR A 36 15.60 23.64 2.71
N LEU A 37 14.62 23.11 3.46
CA LEU A 37 13.75 22.05 2.98
C LEU A 37 12.72 22.62 1.99
N SER A 38 12.18 23.79 2.27
CA SER A 38 11.26 24.50 1.38
C SER A 38 11.89 24.72 0.00
N ASP A 39 13.15 25.20 -0.04
CA ASP A 39 13.84 25.47 -1.31
C ASP A 39 14.10 24.15 -2.08
N LYS A 40 14.55 23.11 -1.40
CA LYS A 40 14.71 21.79 -2.04
C LYS A 40 13.39 21.24 -2.62
N LEU A 41 12.29 21.39 -1.90
CA LEU A 41 11.00 20.93 -2.38
C LEU A 41 10.45 21.78 -3.52
N LYS A 42 10.79 23.07 -3.59
CA LYS A 42 10.48 23.90 -4.77
C LYS A 42 11.19 23.40 -6.02
N ASP A 43 12.47 23.01 -5.91
CA ASP A 43 13.21 22.42 -7.03
C ASP A 43 12.59 21.10 -7.47
N VAL A 44 12.19 20.25 -6.49
CA VAL A 44 11.47 19.00 -6.77
C VAL A 44 10.14 19.27 -7.46
N LEU A 45 9.37 20.28 -7.01
CA LEU A 45 8.10 20.66 -7.62
C LEU A 45 8.26 21.04 -9.10
N VAL A 46 9.25 21.85 -9.42
CA VAL A 46 9.53 22.24 -10.82
C VAL A 46 9.85 21.01 -11.67
N LEU A 47 10.65 20.07 -11.13
CA LEU A 47 10.97 18.82 -11.84
C LEU A 47 9.74 17.93 -12.01
N TYR A 48 8.87 17.87 -10.99
CA TYR A 48 7.66 17.05 -11.02
C TYR A 48 6.65 17.58 -12.03
N GLU A 49 6.38 18.90 -12.05
CA GLU A 49 5.52 19.54 -13.05
C GLU A 49 6.03 19.34 -14.48
N ALA A 50 7.35 19.48 -14.67
CA ALA A 50 7.98 19.23 -15.97
C ALA A 50 7.87 17.76 -16.40
N PHE A 51 8.02 16.84 -15.46
CA PHE A 51 7.86 15.40 -15.69
C PHE A 51 6.42 15.06 -16.07
N GLU A 52 5.42 15.51 -15.31
CA GLU A 52 4.00 15.29 -15.66
C GLU A 52 3.66 15.83 -17.03
N LYS A 53 4.08 17.06 -17.34
CA LYS A 53 3.88 17.65 -18.65
C LYS A 53 4.54 16.86 -19.78
N PHE A 54 5.71 16.26 -19.53
CA PHE A 54 6.39 15.41 -20.50
C PHE A 54 5.65 14.09 -20.72
N MET A 55 5.11 13.51 -19.64
CA MET A 55 4.40 12.24 -19.65
C MET A 55 3.00 12.37 -20.28
N GLN A 56 2.36 13.51 -20.10
CA GLN A 56 0.98 13.77 -20.50
C GLN A 56 0.73 13.36 -21.96
N ASP A 57 -0.32 12.55 -22.17
CA ASP A 57 -0.78 12.06 -23.48
C ASP A 57 0.23 11.18 -24.26
N LYS A 58 1.38 10.83 -23.67
CA LYS A 58 2.43 10.05 -24.35
C LYS A 58 2.81 8.76 -23.65
N TYR A 59 2.88 8.80 -22.35
CA TYR A 59 3.40 7.70 -21.55
C TYR A 59 2.58 7.52 -20.27
N ILE A 60 2.62 6.32 -19.73
CA ILE A 60 2.05 5.97 -18.42
C ILE A 60 3.18 5.36 -17.59
N THR A 61 3.37 5.82 -16.37
CA THR A 61 4.31 5.19 -15.43
C THR A 61 3.72 3.90 -14.87
N ALA A 62 4.57 3.04 -14.29
CA ALA A 62 4.11 1.82 -13.64
C ALA A 62 3.15 2.12 -12.47
N GLU A 63 3.37 3.23 -11.78
CA GLU A 63 2.53 3.72 -10.68
C GLU A 63 1.17 4.21 -11.18
N GLU A 64 1.13 4.93 -12.30
CA GLU A 64 -0.11 5.45 -12.91
C GLU A 64 -1.01 4.34 -13.47
N ILE A 65 -0.45 3.17 -13.80
CA ILE A 65 -1.26 2.01 -14.23
C ILE A 65 -2.34 1.68 -13.18
N LEU A 66 -2.01 1.78 -11.89
CA LEU A 66 -2.98 1.53 -10.82
C LEU A 66 -4.11 2.58 -10.78
N ASN A 67 -3.80 3.83 -11.10
CA ASN A 67 -4.82 4.89 -11.22
C ASN A 67 -5.75 4.61 -12.39
N VAL A 68 -5.19 4.29 -13.56
CA VAL A 68 -5.97 3.95 -14.77
C VAL A 68 -6.84 2.73 -14.47
N LEU A 69 -6.26 1.68 -13.88
CA LEU A 69 -6.99 0.47 -13.51
C LEU A 69 -8.13 0.78 -12.53
N SER A 70 -7.87 1.61 -11.51
CA SER A 70 -8.89 2.04 -10.55
C SER A 70 -10.07 2.76 -11.22
N ASN A 71 -9.79 3.58 -12.23
CA ASN A 71 -10.82 4.34 -12.94
C ASN A 71 -11.72 3.44 -13.83
N VAL A 72 -11.15 2.37 -14.41
CA VAL A 72 -11.89 1.48 -15.31
C VAL A 72 -12.34 0.17 -14.66
N ALA A 73 -11.96 -0.09 -13.40
CA ALA A 73 -12.23 -1.34 -12.70
C ALA A 73 -13.73 -1.67 -12.63
N GLU A 74 -14.57 -0.65 -12.42
CA GLU A 74 -16.02 -0.81 -12.33
C GLU A 74 -16.66 -1.24 -13.66
N GLU A 75 -16.03 -0.96 -14.80
CA GLU A 75 -16.50 -1.34 -16.12
C GLU A 75 -16.03 -2.75 -16.52
N SER A 76 -15.09 -3.31 -15.79
CA SER A 76 -14.50 -4.61 -16.10
C SER A 76 -15.47 -5.76 -15.80
N ALA A 77 -15.90 -6.47 -16.84
CA ALA A 77 -16.70 -7.69 -16.70
C ALA A 77 -15.95 -8.83 -15.99
N ILE A 78 -14.61 -8.83 -16.07
CA ILE A 78 -13.76 -9.85 -15.43
C ILE A 78 -13.71 -9.61 -13.91
N LEU A 79 -13.53 -8.38 -13.47
CA LEU A 79 -13.41 -8.03 -12.05
C LEU A 79 -14.78 -8.11 -11.34
N ARG A 80 -15.84 -7.80 -12.05
CA ARG A 80 -17.20 -7.88 -11.52
C ARG A 80 -17.54 -9.31 -11.14
N ASN A 81 -17.93 -9.50 -9.88
CA ASN A 81 -18.23 -10.82 -9.32
C ASN A 81 -17.05 -11.81 -9.25
N SER A 82 -15.81 -11.35 -9.43
CA SER A 82 -14.62 -12.18 -9.26
C SER A 82 -14.35 -12.47 -7.79
N VAL A 83 -13.57 -13.51 -7.52
CA VAL A 83 -12.92 -13.76 -6.25
C VAL A 83 -11.47 -13.31 -6.39
N ILE A 84 -11.02 -12.43 -5.54
CA ILE A 84 -9.68 -11.83 -5.59
C ILE A 84 -8.90 -12.24 -4.36
N ALA A 85 -7.64 -12.62 -4.54
CA ALA A 85 -6.73 -12.92 -3.44
C ALA A 85 -5.50 -12.00 -3.52
N PHE A 86 -5.19 -11.34 -2.41
CA PHE A 86 -3.95 -10.62 -2.20
C PHE A 86 -3.07 -11.46 -1.28
N ASP A 87 -1.95 -11.92 -1.78
CA ASP A 87 -1.06 -12.83 -1.07
C ASP A 87 0.31 -12.19 -0.82
N GLU A 88 0.88 -12.45 0.36
CA GLU A 88 2.18 -11.93 0.81
C GLU A 88 2.30 -10.39 0.90
N PHE A 89 1.21 -9.67 1.04
CA PHE A 89 1.26 -8.23 1.28
C PHE A 89 1.46 -7.93 2.76
N THR A 90 2.38 -7.04 3.09
CA THR A 90 2.55 -6.50 4.45
C THR A 90 1.74 -5.22 4.66
N GLY A 91 1.49 -4.49 3.58
CA GLY A 91 0.72 -3.25 3.57
C GLY A 91 0.40 -2.79 2.15
N PHE A 92 -0.40 -1.75 2.04
CA PHE A 92 -0.80 -1.16 0.76
C PHE A 92 -0.49 0.33 0.73
N THR A 93 0.05 0.79 -0.38
CA THR A 93 0.24 2.22 -0.62
C THR A 93 -1.11 2.93 -0.81
N PRO A 94 -1.20 4.25 -0.65
CA PRO A 94 -2.44 4.99 -0.87
C PRO A 94 -3.07 4.74 -2.25
N ILE A 95 -2.26 4.64 -3.31
CA ILE A 95 -2.74 4.36 -4.66
C ILE A 95 -3.30 2.92 -4.78
N GLN A 96 -2.67 1.93 -4.13
CA GLN A 96 -3.20 0.57 -4.07
C GLN A 96 -4.51 0.52 -3.28
N ASN A 97 -4.60 1.26 -2.18
CA ASN A 97 -5.83 1.37 -1.40
C ASN A 97 -6.99 1.97 -2.19
N GLN A 98 -6.74 2.89 -3.13
CA GLN A 98 -7.79 3.40 -4.03
C GLN A 98 -8.36 2.28 -4.92
N LEU A 99 -7.50 1.46 -5.49
CA LEU A 99 -7.93 0.30 -6.27
C LEU A 99 -8.69 -0.70 -5.40
N ILE A 100 -8.18 -1.03 -4.22
CA ILE A 100 -8.84 -1.98 -3.29
C ILE A 100 -10.23 -1.51 -2.91
N LYS A 101 -10.45 -0.19 -2.68
CA LYS A 101 -11.78 0.38 -2.44
C LYS A 101 -12.75 0.06 -3.57
N LYS A 102 -12.31 0.17 -4.83
CA LYS A 102 -13.12 -0.17 -5.99
C LYS A 102 -13.41 -1.67 -6.04
N LEU A 103 -12.38 -2.49 -5.81
CA LEU A 103 -12.53 -3.94 -5.81
C LEU A 103 -13.47 -4.43 -4.71
N PHE A 104 -13.50 -3.79 -3.55
CA PHE A 104 -14.42 -4.10 -2.46
C PHE A 104 -15.89 -4.00 -2.90
N VAL A 105 -16.21 -3.02 -3.75
CA VAL A 105 -17.58 -2.79 -4.20
C VAL A 105 -18.00 -3.75 -5.33
N ILE A 106 -17.07 -4.10 -6.24
CA ILE A 106 -17.43 -4.82 -7.47
C ILE A 106 -17.17 -6.32 -7.42
N SER A 107 -16.26 -6.79 -6.58
CA SER A 107 -15.90 -8.22 -6.51
C SER A 107 -16.87 -9.00 -5.62
N LYS A 108 -16.94 -10.30 -5.86
CA LYS A 108 -17.78 -11.21 -5.07
C LYS A 108 -17.18 -11.47 -3.69
N LYS A 109 -15.85 -11.61 -3.62
CA LYS A 109 -15.12 -11.89 -2.38
C LYS A 109 -13.66 -11.49 -2.53
N ILE A 110 -13.07 -11.00 -1.45
CA ILE A 110 -11.65 -10.67 -1.37
C ILE A 110 -11.03 -11.45 -0.21
N TYR A 111 -9.91 -12.11 -0.48
CA TYR A 111 -9.04 -12.72 0.51
C TYR A 111 -7.75 -11.92 0.61
N VAL A 112 -7.27 -11.68 1.82
CA VAL A 112 -5.98 -11.04 2.06
C VAL A 112 -5.20 -11.90 3.03
N THR A 113 -4.02 -12.38 2.62
CA THR A 113 -3.13 -13.10 3.53
C THR A 113 -2.11 -12.13 4.11
N LEU A 114 -1.87 -12.23 5.40
CA LEU A 114 -0.93 -11.39 6.12
C LEU A 114 -0.13 -12.25 7.10
N THR A 115 1.17 -11.99 7.21
CA THR A 115 2.03 -12.67 8.16
C THR A 115 1.96 -11.96 9.51
N ILE A 116 1.37 -12.63 10.50
CA ILE A 116 1.27 -12.18 11.89
C ILE A 116 1.48 -13.41 12.78
N ASP A 117 2.08 -13.26 13.96
CA ASP A 117 2.19 -14.36 14.90
C ASP A 117 0.77 -14.81 15.32
N CYS A 118 0.47 -16.10 15.17
CA CYS A 118 -0.84 -16.66 15.49
C CYS A 118 -1.21 -16.55 16.98
N ARG A 119 -0.22 -16.30 17.85
CA ARG A 119 -0.39 -16.09 19.29
C ARG A 119 -0.80 -14.66 19.66
N GLU A 120 -0.72 -13.74 18.70
CA GLU A 120 -1.01 -12.33 18.92
C GLU A 120 -2.43 -11.95 18.49
N ASP A 121 -2.97 -10.92 19.14
CA ASP A 121 -4.23 -10.31 18.73
C ASP A 121 -3.99 -9.49 17.44
N ILE A 122 -4.54 -9.95 16.33
CA ILE A 122 -4.36 -9.33 15.00
C ILE A 122 -4.91 -7.92 14.91
N PHE A 123 -5.81 -7.53 15.82
CA PHE A 123 -6.44 -6.21 15.85
C PHE A 123 -5.73 -5.22 16.78
N LYS A 124 -4.74 -5.68 17.57
CA LYS A 124 -4.00 -4.83 18.51
C LYS A 124 -2.56 -4.63 18.08
N SER A 125 -2.26 -3.41 17.63
CA SER A 125 -0.87 -2.95 17.48
C SER A 125 -0.39 -2.26 18.74
N ARG A 126 0.85 -2.57 19.16
CA ARG A 126 1.55 -1.92 20.28
C ARG A 126 2.46 -0.77 19.81
N GLY A 127 2.48 -0.52 18.51
CA GLY A 127 3.26 0.55 17.88
C GLY A 127 4.44 0.07 17.05
N MET A 128 5.15 1.01 16.43
CA MET A 128 6.18 0.76 15.40
C MET A 128 7.37 -0.11 15.85
N GLN A 129 7.49 -0.42 17.13
CA GLN A 129 8.54 -1.30 17.66
C GLN A 129 8.15 -2.78 17.61
N GLU A 130 6.89 -3.07 17.31
CA GLU A 130 6.39 -4.42 17.20
C GLU A 130 6.71 -5.02 15.82
N LEU A 131 7.18 -6.26 15.77
CA LEU A 131 7.56 -6.94 14.53
C LEU A 131 6.45 -6.96 13.49
N PHE A 132 5.21 -7.21 13.92
CA PHE A 132 4.03 -7.32 13.06
C PHE A 132 3.13 -6.08 13.07
N ASP A 133 3.66 -4.92 13.47
CA ASP A 133 2.88 -3.66 13.51
C ASP A 133 2.29 -3.32 12.14
N MET A 134 3.09 -3.40 11.07
CA MET A 134 2.62 -3.05 9.72
C MET A 134 1.49 -3.96 9.24
N PRO A 135 1.57 -5.30 9.28
CA PRO A 135 0.45 -6.18 8.96
C PRO A 135 -0.80 -5.91 9.81
N LYS A 136 -0.65 -5.66 11.12
CA LYS A 136 -1.78 -5.34 12.00
C LYS A 136 -2.46 -4.02 11.64
N ARG A 137 -1.69 -3.00 11.28
CA ARG A 137 -2.25 -1.74 10.72
C ARG A 137 -2.98 -1.98 9.42
N THR A 138 -2.49 -2.89 8.60
CA THR A 138 -3.14 -3.27 7.35
C THR A 138 -4.48 -3.95 7.62
N VAL A 139 -4.56 -4.90 8.58
CA VAL A 139 -5.82 -5.49 9.04
C VAL A 139 -6.81 -4.38 9.44
N LYS A 140 -6.37 -3.48 10.31
CA LYS A 140 -7.20 -2.37 10.79
C LYS A 140 -7.70 -1.50 9.64
N SER A 141 -6.81 -1.09 8.73
CA SER A 141 -7.16 -0.24 7.58
C SER A 141 -8.18 -0.92 6.66
N LEU A 142 -8.00 -2.21 6.37
CA LEU A 142 -8.92 -2.96 5.52
C LEU A 142 -10.28 -3.18 6.18
N THR A 143 -10.31 -3.48 7.48
CA THR A 143 -11.58 -3.65 8.23
C THR A 143 -12.35 -2.33 8.36
N GLU A 144 -11.66 -1.22 8.62
CA GLU A 144 -12.28 0.11 8.62
C GLU A 144 -12.84 0.47 7.23
N MET A 145 -12.10 0.14 6.18
CA MET A 145 -12.55 0.33 4.79
C MET A 145 -13.78 -0.53 4.48
N ALA A 146 -13.78 -1.82 4.85
CA ALA A 146 -14.92 -2.71 4.67
C ALA A 146 -16.16 -2.18 5.41
N ALA A 147 -16.00 -1.75 6.65
CA ALA A 147 -17.07 -1.17 7.44
C ALA A 147 -17.65 0.10 6.80
N PHE A 148 -16.81 0.97 6.24
CA PHE A 148 -17.26 2.18 5.54
C PHE A 148 -18.16 1.86 4.34
N TYR A 149 -17.87 0.77 3.62
CA TYR A 149 -18.66 0.32 2.46
C TYR A 149 -19.79 -0.66 2.84
N GLY A 150 -20.00 -0.95 4.13
CA GLY A 150 -21.03 -1.89 4.58
C GLY A 150 -20.75 -3.34 4.17
N ILE A 151 -19.48 -3.70 4.02
CA ILE A 151 -19.04 -5.04 3.60
C ILE A 151 -18.77 -5.87 4.86
N GLU A 152 -19.33 -7.07 4.89
CA GLU A 152 -19.11 -8.01 5.98
C GLU A 152 -17.67 -8.56 5.94
N VAL A 153 -17.00 -8.53 7.08
CA VAL A 153 -15.70 -9.14 7.29
C VAL A 153 -15.92 -10.46 8.00
N GLU A 154 -15.52 -11.55 7.35
CA GLU A 154 -15.60 -12.89 7.93
C GLU A 154 -14.56 -13.07 9.04
N GLU A 155 -14.76 -14.06 9.92
CA GLU A 155 -13.79 -14.44 10.92
C GLU A 155 -12.45 -14.82 10.26
N PRO A 156 -11.31 -14.38 10.81
CA PRO A 156 -10.02 -14.64 10.21
C PRO A 156 -9.67 -16.14 10.27
N ILE A 157 -9.12 -16.65 9.17
CA ILE A 157 -8.58 -18.00 9.11
C ILE A 157 -7.14 -17.96 9.58
N ILE A 158 -6.84 -18.62 10.68
CA ILE A 158 -5.51 -18.67 11.26
C ILE A 158 -4.80 -19.94 10.75
N LEU A 159 -3.66 -19.74 10.06
CA LEU A 159 -2.80 -20.81 9.59
C LEU A 159 -1.69 -21.03 10.64
N ASP A 160 -1.92 -21.96 11.56
CA ASP A 160 -1.06 -22.24 12.71
C ASP A 160 0.03 -23.28 12.45
N LYS A 161 0.00 -23.93 11.27
CA LYS A 161 0.95 -24.99 10.91
C LYS A 161 2.00 -24.48 9.93
N ASN A 162 3.25 -24.50 10.36
CA ASN A 162 4.38 -24.15 9.49
C ASN A 162 4.82 -25.38 8.67
N TYR A 163 4.14 -25.64 7.56
CA TYR A 163 4.47 -26.76 6.66
C TYR A 163 5.85 -26.63 6.02
N ARG A 164 6.36 -25.40 5.86
CA ARG A 164 7.67 -25.14 5.25
C ARG A 164 8.83 -25.69 6.07
N LEU A 165 8.69 -25.71 7.37
CA LEU A 165 9.72 -26.19 8.31
C LEU A 165 9.38 -27.54 8.93
N ALA A 166 8.27 -28.19 8.53
CA ALA A 166 7.77 -29.42 9.17
C ALA A 166 8.77 -30.59 9.08
N GLU A 167 9.64 -30.62 8.08
CA GLU A 167 10.65 -31.66 7.90
C GLU A 167 12.03 -31.30 8.51
N ASN A 168 12.15 -30.13 9.16
CA ASN A 168 13.41 -29.67 9.75
C ASN A 168 13.17 -29.22 11.20
N GLU A 169 13.44 -30.14 12.13
CA GLU A 169 13.16 -29.94 13.56
C GLU A 169 13.97 -28.78 14.16
N GLU A 170 15.24 -28.58 13.72
CA GLU A 170 16.10 -27.53 14.23
C GLU A 170 15.60 -26.14 13.80
N LEU A 171 15.21 -25.99 12.55
CA LEU A 171 14.66 -24.72 12.05
C LEU A 171 13.27 -24.43 12.64
N SER A 172 12.46 -25.47 12.81
CA SER A 172 11.15 -25.35 13.47
C SER A 172 11.29 -24.92 14.92
N PHE A 173 12.27 -25.50 15.64
CA PHE A 173 12.59 -25.10 17.01
C PHE A 173 13.08 -23.65 17.08
N MET A 174 14.00 -23.25 16.19
CA MET A 174 14.49 -21.86 16.13
C MET A 174 13.36 -20.88 15.87
N GLU A 175 12.48 -21.17 14.93
CA GLU A 175 11.33 -20.31 14.62
C GLU A 175 10.41 -20.13 15.83
N GLN A 176 10.12 -21.20 16.57
CA GLN A 176 9.30 -21.15 17.78
C GLN A 176 9.94 -20.39 18.96
N GLN A 177 11.28 -20.24 18.95
CA GLN A 177 12.01 -19.56 20.03
C GLN A 177 12.36 -18.10 19.69
N LEU A 178 12.24 -17.69 18.42
CA LEU A 178 12.59 -16.33 17.98
C LEU A 178 11.47 -15.32 18.25
N PHE A 179 10.25 -15.78 18.48
CA PHE A 179 9.07 -14.91 18.63
C PHE A 179 8.18 -15.28 19.82
#